data_59026915a93883cc13c01cc62eb05da8
#
_entry.id   59026915a93883cc13c01cc62eb05da8
#
_cell.length_a   1.000
_cell.length_b   1.000
_cell.length_c   1.000
_cell.angle_alpha   90.00
_cell.angle_beta   90.00
_cell.angle_gamma   90.00
#
_symmetry.space_group_name_H-M   'P 1'
#
loop_
_entity.id
_entity.type
_entity.pdbx_description
1 polymer ?
#
loop_
_entity_poly.entity_id
_entity_poly.type
_entity_poly.pdbx_seq_one_letter_code
_entity_poly.pdbx_strand_id
1 'polypeptide(L)'
;MKNIILIINIIFLLNPYLKADELKNRILSMKDRSEIRDKFLEDRIKSILPTIMERTEIDMWVISAREYNEDPVLRTMLPANWLNARRRTILVIYNPGNNLPLETFAIARYDVGTIFKKAWDPEENPDQYDALANLINEKNPTKIGLNQSEYFAQADGLTSTEFKLLKKSLSRKIIKKVVSAERLAIGWLETR
;
A
#
# COMPACT_ATOMS: atom_id res chain seq x y z
N MET A 1 38.22 42.89 -32.15
CA MET A 1 38.51 41.80 -31.19
C MET A 1 37.63 41.87 -29.93
N LYS A 2 37.41 43.01 -29.27
CA LYS A 2 36.56 43.12 -28.07
C LYS A 2 35.12 42.65 -28.28
N ASN A 3 34.52 42.96 -29.43
CA ASN A 3 33.11 42.58 -29.73
C ASN A 3 32.90 41.07 -29.97
N ILE A 4 33.93 40.38 -30.49
CA ILE A 4 33.87 38.91 -30.71
C ILE A 4 33.95 38.16 -29.39
N ILE A 5 34.75 38.64 -28.44
CA ILE A 5 34.84 38.05 -27.10
C ILE A 5 33.51 38.23 -26.32
N LEU A 6 32.82 39.35 -26.50
CA LEU A 6 31.52 39.58 -25.87
C LEU A 6 30.44 38.64 -26.41
N ILE A 7 30.40 38.41 -27.72
CA ILE A 7 29.46 37.48 -28.36
C ILE A 7 29.69 36.02 -27.90
N ILE A 8 30.93 35.59 -27.80
CA ILE A 8 31.29 34.26 -27.33
C ILE A 8 30.85 34.05 -25.87
N ASN A 9 31.02 35.06 -24.99
CA ASN A 9 30.53 34.97 -23.59
C ASN A 9 29.01 34.91 -23.50
N ILE A 10 28.28 35.63 -24.35
CA ILE A 10 26.82 35.57 -24.37
C ILE A 10 26.31 34.19 -24.83
N ILE A 11 26.95 33.57 -25.82
CA ILE A 11 26.62 32.22 -26.28
C ILE A 11 26.92 31.17 -25.18
N PHE A 12 27.96 31.34 -24.39
CA PHE A 12 28.27 30.45 -23.27
C PHE A 12 27.26 30.57 -22.09
N LEU A 13 26.75 31.78 -21.86
CA LEU A 13 25.74 32.02 -20.81
C LEU A 13 24.34 31.53 -21.19
N LEU A 14 24.01 31.48 -22.49
CA LEU A 14 22.74 30.96 -22.98
C LEU A 14 22.66 29.43 -23.03
N ASN A 15 23.81 28.75 -23.13
CA ASN A 15 23.88 27.30 -23.26
C ASN A 15 23.30 26.51 -22.06
N PRO A 16 23.50 26.91 -20.79
CA PRO A 16 22.88 26.21 -19.65
C PRO A 16 21.34 26.39 -19.60
N TYR A 17 20.82 27.51 -20.08
CA TYR A 17 19.35 27.72 -20.14
C TYR A 17 18.70 26.83 -21.18
N LEU A 18 19.34 26.62 -22.36
CA LEU A 18 18.82 25.69 -23.38
C LEU A 18 18.83 24.25 -22.89
N LYS A 19 19.88 23.80 -22.18
CA LYS A 19 19.91 22.46 -21.55
C LYS A 19 18.92 22.31 -20.43
N ALA A 20 18.66 23.34 -19.64
CA ALA A 20 17.70 23.31 -18.56
C ALA A 20 16.27 23.17 -19.09
N ASP A 21 15.91 23.85 -20.18
CA ASP A 21 14.60 23.72 -20.82
C ASP A 21 14.40 22.34 -21.47
N GLU A 22 15.43 21.78 -22.09
CA GLU A 22 15.37 20.43 -22.64
C GLU A 22 15.20 19.36 -21.54
N LEU A 23 15.88 19.51 -20.42
CA LEU A 23 15.71 18.63 -19.26
C LEU A 23 14.33 18.78 -18.60
N LYS A 24 13.81 20.00 -18.52
CA LYS A 24 12.48 20.27 -17.97
C LYS A 24 11.37 19.53 -18.72
N ASN A 25 11.47 19.46 -20.06
CA ASN A 25 10.52 18.74 -20.90
C ASN A 25 10.65 17.20 -20.79
N ARG A 26 11.73 16.68 -20.20
CA ARG A 26 11.96 15.25 -19.95
C ARG A 26 11.50 14.79 -18.57
N ILE A 27 11.18 15.71 -17.67
CA ILE A 27 10.69 15.40 -16.31
C ILE A 27 9.18 15.44 -16.32
N LEU A 28 8.56 14.32 -16.02
CA LEU A 28 7.11 14.22 -15.88
C LEU A 28 6.59 15.17 -14.80
N SER A 29 5.44 15.76 -15.03
CA SER A 29 4.76 16.57 -14.02
C SER A 29 4.47 15.73 -12.76
N MET A 30 4.24 16.37 -11.63
CA MET A 30 3.84 15.69 -10.39
C MET A 30 2.55 14.89 -10.58
N LYS A 31 1.62 15.42 -11.37
CA LYS A 31 0.35 14.76 -11.71
C LYS A 31 0.62 13.47 -12.50
N ASP A 32 1.38 13.54 -13.59
CA ASP A 32 1.67 12.39 -14.44
C ASP A 32 2.42 11.29 -13.66
N ARG A 33 3.36 11.69 -12.79
CA ARG A 33 4.06 10.76 -11.89
C ARG A 33 3.13 10.08 -10.90
N SER A 34 2.13 10.81 -10.38
CA SER A 34 1.11 10.28 -9.49
C SER A 34 0.26 9.22 -10.20
N GLU A 35 -0.22 9.53 -11.40
CA GLU A 35 -1.02 8.61 -12.22
C GLU A 35 -0.25 7.32 -12.57
N ILE A 36 1.02 7.45 -12.94
CA ILE A 36 1.89 6.29 -13.23
C ILE A 36 2.11 5.43 -11.98
N ARG A 37 2.34 6.04 -10.81
CA ARG A 37 2.51 5.30 -9.56
C ARG A 37 1.26 4.52 -9.18
N ASP A 38 0.10 5.14 -9.30
CA ASP A 38 -1.17 4.49 -8.98
C ASP A 38 -1.46 3.33 -9.94
N LYS A 39 -1.14 3.51 -11.23
CA LYS A 39 -1.24 2.43 -12.22
C LYS A 39 -0.28 1.28 -11.91
N PHE A 40 0.98 1.55 -11.57
CA PHE A 40 1.92 0.51 -11.17
C PHE A 40 1.47 -0.24 -9.92
N LEU A 41 0.89 0.45 -8.95
CA LEU A 41 0.34 -0.19 -7.77
C LEU A 41 -0.82 -1.13 -8.15
N GLU A 42 -1.73 -0.68 -8.99
CA GLU A 42 -2.84 -1.48 -9.48
C GLU A 42 -2.36 -2.73 -10.24
N ASP A 43 -1.43 -2.56 -11.19
CA ASP A 43 -0.86 -3.65 -11.98
C ASP A 43 -0.16 -4.70 -11.10
N ARG A 44 0.59 -4.26 -10.08
CA ARG A 44 1.26 -5.16 -9.12
C ARG A 44 0.26 -5.94 -8.27
N ILE A 45 -0.79 -5.30 -7.79
CA ILE A 45 -1.83 -5.97 -7.00
C ILE A 45 -2.57 -6.99 -7.85
N LYS A 46 -2.85 -6.69 -9.11
CA LYS A 46 -3.60 -7.58 -9.99
C LYS A 46 -2.78 -8.74 -10.56
N SER A 47 -1.52 -8.50 -10.90
CA SER A 47 -0.72 -9.47 -11.67
C SER A 47 0.36 -10.17 -10.86
N ILE A 48 0.89 -9.57 -9.80
CA ILE A 48 2.03 -10.10 -9.04
C ILE A 48 1.60 -10.64 -7.69
N LEU A 49 0.78 -9.90 -6.96
CA LEU A 49 0.40 -10.26 -5.59
C LEU A 49 -0.33 -11.61 -5.48
N PRO A 50 -1.19 -12.04 -6.42
CA PRO A 50 -1.81 -13.37 -6.36
C PRO A 50 -0.77 -14.50 -6.24
N THR A 51 0.26 -14.47 -7.08
CA THR A 51 1.34 -15.48 -7.06
C THR A 51 2.13 -15.46 -5.75
N ILE A 52 2.35 -14.27 -5.16
CA ILE A 52 3.03 -14.17 -3.87
C ILE A 52 2.17 -14.76 -2.75
N MET A 53 0.86 -14.47 -2.75
CA MET A 53 -0.09 -15.00 -1.78
C MET A 53 -0.18 -16.53 -1.86
N GLU A 54 -0.26 -17.08 -3.07
CA GLU A 54 -0.24 -18.54 -3.30
C GLU A 54 1.05 -19.17 -2.80
N ARG A 55 2.22 -18.63 -3.15
CA ARG A 55 3.54 -19.13 -2.72
C ARG A 55 3.70 -19.12 -1.20
N THR A 56 3.08 -18.20 -0.50
CA THR A 56 3.13 -18.08 0.95
C THR A 56 1.98 -18.79 1.66
N GLU A 57 1.02 -19.31 0.90
CA GLU A 57 -0.19 -19.97 1.39
C GLU A 57 -1.03 -19.08 2.33
N ILE A 58 -1.00 -17.76 2.13
CA ILE A 58 -1.80 -16.79 2.86
C ILE A 58 -2.90 -16.33 1.94
N ASP A 59 -4.13 -16.66 2.27
CA ASP A 59 -5.31 -16.31 1.47
C ASP A 59 -5.98 -15.00 1.90
N MET A 60 -5.67 -14.48 3.09
CA MET A 60 -6.07 -13.13 3.49
C MET A 60 -4.91 -12.36 4.13
N TRP A 61 -4.63 -11.17 3.64
CA TRP A 61 -3.62 -10.27 4.20
C TRP A 61 -4.31 -9.05 4.81
N VAL A 62 -4.13 -8.84 6.12
CA VAL A 62 -4.67 -7.70 6.85
C VAL A 62 -3.53 -6.80 7.29
N ILE A 63 -3.54 -5.55 6.83
CA ILE A 63 -2.52 -4.55 7.10
C ILE A 63 -3.19 -3.38 7.81
N SER A 64 -2.87 -3.16 9.08
CA SER A 64 -3.46 -2.11 9.90
C SER A 64 -2.41 -1.11 10.35
N ALA A 65 -2.69 0.17 10.14
CA ALA A 65 -1.83 1.26 10.56
C ALA A 65 -2.63 2.47 11.02
N ARG A 66 -2.00 3.28 11.87
CA ARG A 66 -2.51 4.60 12.27
C ARG A 66 -1.72 5.70 11.62
N GLU A 67 -2.37 6.83 11.42
CA GLU A 67 -1.74 8.08 11.00
C GLU A 67 -0.56 8.43 11.91
N TYR A 68 0.57 8.80 11.31
CA TYR A 68 1.87 9.06 11.96
C TYR A 68 2.57 7.84 12.60
N ASN A 69 2.00 6.65 12.45
CA ASN A 69 2.64 5.40 12.86
C ASN A 69 2.26 4.31 11.85
N GLU A 70 2.63 4.56 10.60
CA GLU A 70 2.28 3.71 9.48
C GLU A 70 3.13 2.45 9.44
N ASP A 71 2.46 1.35 9.14
CA ASP A 71 3.09 0.12 8.68
C ASP A 71 3.89 0.40 7.38
N PRO A 72 5.17 0.01 7.29
CA PRO A 72 5.99 0.27 6.09
C PRO A 72 5.41 -0.32 4.80
N VAL A 73 4.75 -1.47 4.88
CA VAL A 73 4.11 -2.12 3.73
C VAL A 73 2.86 -1.34 3.33
N LEU A 74 2.01 -0.93 4.28
CA LEU A 74 0.82 -0.12 4.01
C LEU A 74 1.17 1.15 3.24
N ARG A 75 2.27 1.83 3.60
CA ARG A 75 2.74 3.02 2.88
C ARG A 75 3.00 2.78 1.40
N THR A 76 3.36 1.56 1.02
CA THR A 76 3.58 1.19 -0.39
C THR A 76 2.30 0.91 -1.16
N MET A 77 1.18 0.80 -0.47
CA MET A 77 -0.15 0.51 -1.02
C MET A 77 -1.09 1.73 -1.00
N LEU A 78 -0.62 2.86 -0.44
CA LEU A 78 -1.38 4.11 -0.46
C LEU A 78 -1.34 4.75 -1.85
N PRO A 79 -2.42 5.42 -2.27
CA PRO A 79 -2.44 6.17 -3.52
C PRO A 79 -1.38 7.29 -3.50
N ALA A 80 -0.87 7.64 -4.67
CA ALA A 80 0.27 8.55 -4.79
C ALA A 80 0.02 9.96 -4.24
N ASN A 81 -1.24 10.37 -4.13
CA ASN A 81 -1.66 11.66 -3.55
C ASN A 81 -1.88 11.61 -2.03
N TRP A 82 -1.66 10.44 -1.39
CA TRP A 82 -1.69 10.32 0.06
C TRP A 82 -0.27 10.30 0.62
N LEU A 83 0.03 11.24 1.49
CA LEU A 83 1.33 11.30 2.18
C LEU A 83 1.39 10.30 3.34
N ASN A 84 0.25 10.10 4.01
CA ASN A 84 0.11 9.26 5.20
C ASN A 84 -1.17 8.45 5.17
N ALA A 85 -1.25 7.40 5.97
CA ALA A 85 -2.52 6.81 6.36
C ALA A 85 -3.40 7.87 7.04
N ARG A 86 -4.72 7.71 6.97
CA ARG A 86 -5.65 8.65 7.61
C ARG A 86 -6.27 8.01 8.84
N ARG A 87 -6.02 8.57 10.04
CA ARG A 87 -6.48 8.03 11.33
C ARG A 87 -6.06 6.57 11.49
N ARG A 88 -7.00 5.63 11.49
CA ARG A 88 -6.73 4.19 11.34
C ARG A 88 -7.19 3.75 9.95
N THR A 89 -6.26 3.24 9.17
CA THR A 89 -6.52 2.63 7.85
C THR A 89 -6.21 1.14 7.96
N ILE A 90 -7.18 0.28 7.64
CA ILE A 90 -6.98 -1.16 7.58
C ILE A 90 -7.26 -1.58 6.14
N LEU A 91 -6.24 -2.14 5.49
CA LEU A 91 -6.37 -2.73 4.16
C LEU A 91 -6.50 -4.24 4.30
N VAL A 92 -7.42 -4.82 3.56
CA VAL A 92 -7.63 -6.25 3.49
C VAL A 92 -7.52 -6.69 2.03
N ILE A 93 -6.70 -7.69 1.77
CA ILE A 93 -6.55 -8.32 0.47
C ILE A 93 -6.90 -9.79 0.67
N TYR A 94 -7.89 -10.27 -0.09
CA TYR A 94 -8.35 -11.65 -0.02
C TYR A 94 -8.17 -12.31 -1.38
N ASN A 95 -7.54 -13.48 -1.37
CA ASN A 95 -7.41 -14.37 -2.53
C ASN A 95 -8.46 -15.49 -2.39
N PRO A 96 -9.54 -15.46 -3.19
CA PRO A 96 -10.57 -16.50 -3.15
C PRO A 96 -10.09 -17.83 -3.78
N GLY A 97 -8.89 -17.86 -4.37
CA GLY A 97 -8.37 -19.02 -5.07
C GLY A 97 -8.99 -19.24 -6.46
N ASN A 98 -8.74 -20.41 -7.06
CA ASN A 98 -9.31 -20.83 -8.35
C ASN A 98 -9.07 -19.84 -9.51
N ASN A 99 -7.95 -19.13 -9.52
CA ASN A 99 -7.63 -18.07 -10.48
C ASN A 99 -8.64 -16.93 -10.54
N LEU A 100 -9.43 -16.73 -9.49
CA LEU A 100 -10.30 -15.57 -9.38
C LEU A 100 -9.46 -14.32 -9.01
N PRO A 101 -9.90 -13.12 -9.40
CA PRO A 101 -9.20 -11.90 -9.04
C PRO A 101 -9.20 -11.68 -7.53
N LEU A 102 -8.13 -11.03 -7.03
CA LEU A 102 -8.06 -10.61 -5.62
C LEU A 102 -9.21 -9.65 -5.30
N GLU A 103 -9.78 -9.83 -4.14
CA GLU A 103 -10.73 -8.89 -3.55
C GLU A 103 -9.98 -7.96 -2.58
N THR A 104 -10.21 -6.66 -2.71
CA THR A 104 -9.48 -5.64 -1.94
C THR A 104 -10.44 -4.70 -1.23
N PHE A 105 -10.26 -4.56 0.08
CA PHE A 105 -11.16 -3.80 0.94
C PHE A 105 -10.39 -2.80 1.80
N ALA A 106 -11.00 -1.64 2.02
CA ALA A 106 -10.57 -0.69 3.03
C ALA A 106 -11.59 -0.69 4.18
N ILE A 107 -11.20 -1.20 5.35
CA ILE A 107 -11.99 -0.97 6.57
C ILE A 107 -11.68 0.44 7.03
N ALA A 108 -12.25 1.39 6.32
CA ALA A 108 -12.09 2.82 6.47
C ALA A 108 -13.38 3.53 6.04
N ARG A 109 -13.53 4.81 6.39
CA ARG A 109 -14.73 5.60 6.03
C ARG A 109 -14.82 5.96 4.54
N TYR A 110 -13.80 5.67 3.77
CA TYR A 110 -13.64 6.06 2.36
C TYR A 110 -12.80 5.02 1.61
N ASP A 111 -12.88 5.07 0.29
CA ASP A 111 -12.00 4.30 -0.59
C ASP A 111 -10.54 4.73 -0.38
N VAL A 112 -9.61 3.78 -0.44
CA VAL A 112 -8.18 4.05 -0.47
C VAL A 112 -7.68 3.90 -1.90
N GLY A 113 -7.56 5.03 -2.59
CA GLY A 113 -7.31 5.06 -4.03
C GLY A 113 -8.44 4.45 -4.86
N THR A 114 -8.09 3.90 -5.99
CA THR A 114 -9.02 3.21 -6.88
C THR A 114 -9.18 1.72 -6.56
N ILE A 115 -8.22 1.17 -5.82
CA ILE A 115 -8.05 -0.27 -5.59
C ILE A 115 -8.86 -0.74 -4.40
N PHE A 116 -8.66 -0.13 -3.23
CA PHE A 116 -9.31 -0.60 -2.00
C PHE A 116 -10.63 0.10 -1.78
N LYS A 117 -11.72 -0.65 -1.90
CA LYS A 117 -13.07 -0.12 -1.74
C LYS A 117 -13.49 -0.05 -0.27
N LYS A 118 -14.18 1.02 0.09
CA LYS A 118 -14.77 1.20 1.42
C LYS A 118 -15.61 -0.03 1.79
N ALA A 119 -15.30 -0.65 2.93
CA ALA A 119 -16.02 -1.79 3.48
C ALA A 119 -16.36 -1.60 4.97
N TRP A 120 -16.49 -0.35 5.40
CA TRP A 120 -16.91 -0.02 6.76
C TRP A 120 -17.77 1.24 6.77
N ASP A 121 -18.91 1.15 7.43
CA ASP A 121 -19.75 2.30 7.76
C ASP A 121 -19.85 2.43 9.29
N PRO A 122 -19.32 3.50 9.90
CA PRO A 122 -19.38 3.71 11.34
C PRO A 122 -20.80 3.98 11.88
N GLU A 123 -21.75 4.38 11.03
CA GLU A 123 -23.15 4.58 11.41
C GLU A 123 -23.85 3.23 11.61
N GLU A 124 -23.46 2.21 10.84
CA GLU A 124 -23.99 0.84 10.97
C GLU A 124 -23.21 0.04 12.02
N ASN A 125 -21.90 0.18 12.05
CA ASN A 125 -21.01 -0.49 12.99
C ASN A 125 -19.97 0.48 13.55
N PRO A 126 -20.14 0.96 14.80
CA PRO A 126 -19.22 1.94 15.38
C PRO A 126 -17.78 1.44 15.58
N ASP A 127 -17.59 0.11 15.74
CA ASP A 127 -16.24 -0.45 15.95
C ASP A 127 -15.66 -0.97 14.64
N GLN A 128 -14.52 -0.38 14.27
CA GLN A 128 -13.80 -0.71 13.04
C GLN A 128 -13.23 -2.14 13.04
N TYR A 129 -12.85 -2.68 14.21
CA TYR A 129 -12.34 -4.04 14.29
C TYR A 129 -13.48 -5.08 14.27
N ASP A 130 -14.66 -4.72 14.75
CA ASP A 130 -15.83 -5.58 14.62
C ASP A 130 -16.27 -5.66 13.14
N ALA A 131 -16.20 -4.55 12.39
CA ALA A 131 -16.42 -4.57 10.95
C ALA A 131 -15.39 -5.47 10.22
N LEU A 132 -14.12 -5.39 10.60
CA LEU A 132 -13.08 -6.29 10.08
C LEU A 132 -13.38 -7.76 10.42
N ALA A 133 -13.78 -8.04 11.66
CA ALA A 133 -14.13 -9.39 12.11
C ALA A 133 -15.31 -9.97 11.31
N ASN A 134 -16.31 -9.16 11.00
CA ASN A 134 -17.45 -9.54 10.16
C ASN A 134 -16.99 -9.90 8.73
N LEU A 135 -16.14 -9.08 8.12
CA LEU A 135 -15.55 -9.38 6.80
C LEU A 135 -14.74 -10.69 6.82
N ILE A 136 -13.91 -10.90 7.84
CA ILE A 136 -13.14 -12.13 8.00
C ILE A 136 -14.06 -13.35 8.13
N ASN A 137 -15.14 -13.24 8.90
CA ASN A 137 -16.12 -14.33 9.04
C ASN A 137 -16.85 -14.62 7.73
N GLU A 138 -17.23 -13.59 6.97
CA GLU A 138 -17.87 -13.71 5.65
C GLU A 138 -16.97 -14.45 4.66
N LYS A 139 -15.70 -14.01 4.52
CA LYS A 139 -14.74 -14.59 3.59
C LYS A 139 -14.20 -15.94 4.06
N ASN A 140 -14.23 -16.21 5.37
CA ASN A 140 -13.75 -17.43 6.01
C ASN A 140 -12.38 -17.93 5.51
N PRO A 141 -11.33 -17.09 5.52
CA PRO A 141 -10.02 -17.48 5.03
C PRO A 141 -9.44 -18.68 5.80
N THR A 142 -8.47 -19.35 5.17
CA THR A 142 -7.72 -20.46 5.78
C THR A 142 -6.58 -19.94 6.64
N LYS A 143 -5.80 -18.97 6.12
CA LYS A 143 -4.68 -18.32 6.81
C LYS A 143 -4.78 -16.79 6.67
N ILE A 144 -4.63 -16.08 7.78
CA ILE A 144 -4.67 -14.62 7.86
C ILE A 144 -3.27 -14.12 8.17
N GLY A 145 -2.64 -13.45 7.20
CA GLY A 145 -1.34 -12.81 7.38
C GLY A 145 -1.46 -11.46 8.08
N LEU A 146 -0.69 -11.26 9.14
CA LEU A 146 -0.49 -9.97 9.80
C LEU A 146 0.98 -9.58 9.73
N ASN A 147 1.27 -8.29 9.58
CA ASN A 147 2.64 -7.77 9.50
C ASN A 147 3.30 -7.77 10.89
N GLN A 148 3.76 -8.95 11.28
CA GLN A 148 4.54 -9.21 12.48
C GLN A 148 5.76 -10.04 12.10
N SER A 149 6.95 -9.62 12.52
CA SER A 149 8.23 -10.27 12.19
C SER A 149 9.22 -10.10 13.33
N GLU A 150 10.00 -11.14 13.60
CA GLU A 150 11.14 -11.09 14.53
C GLU A 150 12.42 -10.65 13.82
N TYR A 151 12.49 -10.80 12.49
CA TYR A 151 13.75 -10.67 11.75
C TYR A 151 13.76 -9.52 10.76
N PHE A 152 12.60 -9.16 10.19
CA PHE A 152 12.52 -8.16 9.13
C PHE A 152 11.63 -6.98 9.53
N ALA A 153 12.25 -5.92 10.02
CA ALA A 153 11.56 -4.75 10.58
C ALA A 153 10.51 -4.11 9.66
N GLN A 154 10.71 -4.16 8.33
CA GLN A 154 9.71 -3.63 7.38
C GLN A 154 8.44 -4.50 7.29
N ALA A 155 8.49 -5.74 7.77
CA ALA A 155 7.33 -6.62 7.86
C ALA A 155 6.75 -6.68 9.29
N ASP A 156 7.23 -5.85 10.22
CA ASP A 156 6.77 -5.77 11.62
C ASP A 156 6.06 -4.43 11.89
N GLY A 157 5.14 -4.07 11.00
CA GLY A 157 4.44 -2.78 11.10
C GLY A 157 3.20 -2.78 11.99
N LEU A 158 2.68 -3.95 12.40
CA LEU A 158 1.52 -4.05 13.27
C LEU A 158 1.89 -3.79 14.72
N THR A 159 1.46 -2.66 15.27
CA THR A 159 1.76 -2.33 16.66
C THR A 159 1.07 -3.27 17.65
N SER A 160 1.67 -3.45 18.83
CA SER A 160 1.10 -4.28 19.90
C SER A 160 -0.30 -3.81 20.35
N THR A 161 -0.57 -2.50 20.27
CA THR A 161 -1.88 -1.92 20.59
C THR A 161 -2.92 -2.33 19.56
N GLU A 162 -2.63 -2.18 18.27
CA GLU A 162 -3.54 -2.57 17.19
C GLU A 162 -3.80 -4.08 17.19
N PHE A 163 -2.76 -4.89 17.44
CA PHE A 163 -2.92 -6.33 17.59
C PHE A 163 -3.81 -6.73 18.77
N LYS A 164 -3.68 -6.05 19.94
CA LYS A 164 -4.54 -6.30 21.09
C LYS A 164 -6.00 -5.93 20.81
N LEU A 165 -6.26 -4.84 20.10
CA LEU A 165 -7.60 -4.42 19.71
C LEU A 165 -8.21 -5.42 18.72
N LEU A 166 -7.47 -5.79 17.68
CA LEU A 166 -7.88 -6.81 16.72
C LEU A 166 -8.26 -8.14 17.41
N LYS A 167 -7.43 -8.60 18.34
CA LYS A 167 -7.70 -9.85 19.08
C LYS A 167 -8.97 -9.82 19.92
N LYS A 168 -9.43 -8.67 20.38
CA LYS A 168 -10.69 -8.58 21.15
C LYS A 168 -11.93 -8.86 20.28
N SER A 169 -11.89 -8.46 19.01
CA SER A 169 -13.01 -8.64 18.08
C SER A 169 -12.98 -9.99 17.35
N LEU A 170 -11.85 -10.70 17.38
CA LEU A 170 -11.74 -12.01 16.73
C LEU A 170 -12.09 -13.17 17.66
N SER A 171 -12.85 -14.15 17.15
CA SER A 171 -13.08 -15.41 17.84
C SER A 171 -11.79 -16.23 17.99
N ARG A 172 -11.75 -17.11 19.00
CA ARG A 172 -10.60 -18.05 19.18
C ARG A 172 -10.33 -18.92 17.95
N LYS A 173 -11.35 -19.25 17.18
CA LYS A 173 -11.25 -20.04 15.93
C LYS A 173 -10.49 -19.22 14.87
N ILE A 174 -10.80 -17.95 14.71
CA ILE A 174 -10.14 -17.06 13.75
C ILE A 174 -8.69 -16.75 14.17
N ILE A 175 -8.45 -16.49 15.46
CA ILE A 175 -7.08 -16.21 15.97
C ILE A 175 -6.11 -17.36 15.65
N LYS A 176 -6.59 -18.62 15.65
CA LYS A 176 -5.75 -19.78 15.28
C LYS A 176 -5.33 -19.79 13.80
N LYS A 177 -6.00 -19.04 12.94
CA LYS A 177 -5.66 -18.89 11.51
C LYS A 177 -4.65 -17.76 11.25
N VAL A 178 -4.35 -16.94 12.28
CA VAL A 178 -3.41 -15.81 12.17
C VAL A 178 -1.98 -16.33 12.12
N VAL A 179 -1.24 -15.85 11.14
CA VAL A 179 0.19 -16.17 10.91
C VAL A 179 0.97 -14.88 10.61
N SER A 180 2.30 -14.94 10.74
CA SER A 180 3.15 -13.85 10.27
C SER A 180 3.07 -13.72 8.74
N ALA A 181 2.90 -12.49 8.25
CA ALA A 181 2.96 -12.16 6.83
C ALA A 181 4.38 -11.81 6.36
N GLU A 182 5.43 -12.08 7.14
CA GLU A 182 6.80 -11.68 6.82
C GLU A 182 7.20 -12.06 5.39
N ARG A 183 7.05 -13.34 4.99
CA ARG A 183 7.43 -13.80 3.65
C ARG A 183 6.59 -13.15 2.54
N LEU A 184 5.31 -12.88 2.80
CA LEU A 184 4.42 -12.18 1.87
C LEU A 184 4.84 -10.72 1.74
N ALA A 185 5.12 -10.04 2.86
CA ALA A 185 5.59 -8.66 2.87
C ALA A 185 6.95 -8.51 2.16
N ILE A 186 7.90 -9.41 2.39
CA ILE A 186 9.19 -9.43 1.68
C ILE A 186 8.94 -9.58 0.17
N GLY A 187 8.18 -10.61 -0.25
CA GLY A 187 7.86 -10.81 -1.67
C GLY A 187 7.19 -9.60 -2.32
N TRP A 188 6.30 -8.92 -1.61
CA TRP A 188 5.70 -7.68 -2.09
C TRP A 188 6.73 -6.54 -2.23
N LEU A 189 7.61 -6.36 -1.26
CA LEU A 189 8.62 -5.29 -1.27
C LEU A 189 9.71 -5.50 -2.32
N GLU A 190 10.04 -6.74 -2.66
CA GLU A 190 11.00 -7.08 -3.73
C GLU A 190 10.52 -6.69 -5.13
N THR A 191 9.22 -6.48 -5.32
CA THR A 191 8.61 -6.13 -6.62
C THR A 191 8.48 -4.61 -6.87
N ARG A 192 9.15 -3.78 -6.11
CA ARG A 192 9.09 -2.30 -6.21
C ARG A 192 9.92 -1.77 -7.37
#